data_c4a43eeb70cb8b901dea6c4eef0c296a
#
_entry.id   c4a43eeb70cb8b901dea6c4eef0c296a
#
_cell.length_a   1.000
_cell.length_b   1.000
_cell.length_c   1.000
_cell.angle_alpha   90.00
_cell.angle_beta   90.00
_cell.angle_gamma   90.00
#
_symmetry.space_group_name_H-M   'P 1'
#
loop_
_entity.id
_entity.type
_entity.pdbx_description
1 polymer ?
#
loop_
_entity_poly.entity_id
_entity_poly.type
_entity_poly.pdbx_seq_one_letter_code
_entity_poly.pdbx_strand_id
1 'polypeptide(L)'
;YEISLGLVGSEMCIRDSSMTRIPAEDEAVTAPSPPLDNALAQLSAAVKTLGYDEGLHQMLAAPRREMAVSIPLRRDDGSTEVLRGYRVQHNFSRGPAKGGVRFSLDVDLDEVRALAMWMTWKCALLDVPYGGAKGGVTIDPRQYSKAELERITRRYTSEIQPIIGPEVDIPAPDVGTDEQTMAWMMDTYSVNVGHTTLGVVTGKPVSLGGSLGRASATSAGVVHVALAALEHLGIEPSQATAAVQGFGKVGAGTVELLEAAGVKVVAVSDQYGAVRDDEGLHYDALQKQLWDTGSVKDTPGTASMDADELLEMDVDLVVPAAVQSVLTEENAPRVRARLVVEGANGPTTGEADRILAEKGVLVVPDILANAGGVIVSYFEWVQANQAYWWSREEVDERLKQRMVAAWKAVLATSESRRVSLREAATLTAVQRVAEAHRT
;
A
#
# COMPACT_ATOMS: atom_id res chain seq x y z
N TYR A 1 55.84 23.57 47.26
CA TYR A 1 55.40 22.54 48.21
C TYR A 1 55.00 21.27 47.44
N GLU A 2 55.94 20.31 47.48
CA GLU A 2 55.72 18.96 47.02
C GLU A 2 54.75 18.23 47.96
N ILE A 3 53.77 17.48 47.40
CA ILE A 3 53.12 16.41 48.14
C ILE A 3 53.16 15.14 47.28
N SER A 4 53.84 14.19 47.86
CA SER A 4 54.18 12.83 47.49
C SER A 4 52.97 11.97 47.16
N LEU A 5 53.10 11.18 46.08
CA LEU A 5 52.26 10.06 45.69
C LEU A 5 52.43 8.90 46.68
N GLY A 6 51.37 8.49 47.32
CA GLY A 6 51.23 7.23 48.06
C GLY A 6 50.35 6.25 47.32
N LEU A 7 50.97 5.28 46.68
CA LEU A 7 50.33 4.05 46.17
C LEU A 7 50.00 3.14 47.36
N VAL A 8 48.73 2.85 47.58
CA VAL A 8 48.33 1.70 48.39
C VAL A 8 47.50 0.76 47.52
N GLY A 9 48.07 -0.35 47.17
CA GLY A 9 47.43 -1.45 46.53
C GLY A 9 46.44 -2.12 47.49
N SER A 10 45.22 -2.38 47.05
CA SER A 10 44.34 -3.40 47.61
C SER A 10 43.98 -4.37 46.49
N GLU A 11 44.62 -5.52 46.55
CA GLU A 11 44.17 -6.70 45.82
C GLU A 11 42.74 -7.06 46.31
N MET A 12 41.75 -6.84 45.46
CA MET A 12 40.41 -7.35 45.68
C MET A 12 40.29 -8.68 44.91
N CYS A 13 40.39 -9.77 45.64
CA CYS A 13 40.09 -11.12 45.14
C CYS A 13 38.65 -11.13 44.60
N ILE A 14 38.50 -11.15 43.32
CA ILE A 14 37.23 -11.52 42.66
C ILE A 14 37.11 -13.04 42.75
N ARG A 15 36.27 -13.52 43.65
CA ARG A 15 35.84 -14.91 43.68
C ARG A 15 35.12 -15.21 42.39
N ASP A 16 35.61 -16.22 41.71
CA ASP A 16 35.03 -16.89 40.57
C ASP A 16 33.61 -17.36 40.89
N SER A 17 32.62 -16.55 40.54
CA SER A 17 31.25 -16.97 40.44
C SER A 17 31.01 -17.32 38.99
N SER A 18 30.74 -18.59 38.71
CA SER A 18 30.35 -19.18 37.46
C SER A 18 29.42 -18.23 36.69
N MET A 19 29.99 -17.42 35.82
CA MET A 19 29.24 -16.80 34.75
C MET A 19 28.77 -17.91 33.82
N THR A 20 27.52 -18.29 33.95
CA THR A 20 26.79 -18.93 32.88
C THR A 20 26.96 -18.02 31.69
N ARG A 21 27.77 -18.40 30.71
CA ARG A 21 27.79 -17.81 29.39
C ARG A 21 26.36 -17.88 28.91
N ILE A 22 25.71 -16.70 28.78
CA ILE A 22 24.59 -16.56 27.89
C ILE A 22 25.14 -16.97 26.53
N PRO A 23 24.60 -17.99 25.85
CA PRO A 23 25.01 -18.27 24.50
C PRO A 23 24.78 -16.96 23.73
N ALA A 24 25.80 -16.47 23.04
CA ALA A 24 25.58 -15.58 21.92
C ALA A 24 24.60 -16.36 21.06
N GLU A 25 23.36 -15.88 20.97
CA GLU A 25 22.48 -16.29 19.90
C GLU A 25 23.30 -16.00 18.65
N ASP A 26 23.80 -17.05 18.00
CA ASP A 26 24.20 -16.96 16.61
C ASP A 26 23.05 -16.25 15.94
N GLU A 27 23.29 -15.05 15.41
CA GLU A 27 22.43 -14.43 14.43
C GLU A 27 22.38 -15.44 13.28
N ALA A 28 21.46 -16.39 13.39
CA ALA A 28 21.05 -17.19 12.27
C ALA A 28 20.60 -16.15 11.24
N VAL A 29 21.38 -15.99 10.19
CA VAL A 29 20.97 -15.27 8.98
C VAL A 29 19.71 -16.00 8.54
N THR A 30 18.56 -15.52 9.03
CA THR A 30 17.27 -16.07 8.66
C THR A 30 17.13 -15.88 7.16
N ALA A 31 16.81 -16.95 6.44
CA ALA A 31 16.51 -16.85 5.03
C ALA A 31 15.46 -15.73 4.81
N PRO A 32 15.62 -14.88 3.77
CA PRO A 32 14.68 -13.80 3.50
C PRO A 32 13.25 -14.31 3.46
N SER A 33 12.31 -13.52 3.97
CA SER A 33 10.89 -13.88 3.94
C SER A 33 10.36 -13.92 2.50
N PRO A 34 9.34 -14.74 2.18
CA PRO A 34 8.80 -14.82 0.83
C PRO A 34 8.45 -13.47 0.18
N PRO A 35 7.87 -12.46 0.88
CA PRO A 35 7.63 -11.14 0.30
C PRO A 35 8.90 -10.40 -0.12
N LEU A 36 9.98 -10.49 0.65
CA LEU A 36 11.24 -9.84 0.31
C LEU A 36 11.92 -10.51 -0.87
N ASP A 37 11.93 -11.85 -0.93
CA ASP A 37 12.44 -12.61 -2.07
C ASP A 37 11.73 -12.23 -3.37
N ASN A 38 10.40 -12.10 -3.31
CA ASN A 38 9.59 -11.68 -4.45
C ASN A 38 9.94 -10.26 -4.90
N ALA A 39 10.09 -9.32 -3.97
CA ALA A 39 10.44 -7.93 -4.29
C ALA A 39 11.83 -7.85 -4.94
N LEU A 40 12.80 -8.58 -4.42
CA LEU A 40 14.17 -8.65 -4.96
C LEU A 40 14.21 -9.35 -6.33
N ALA A 41 13.44 -10.41 -6.53
CA ALA A 41 13.33 -11.11 -7.81
C ALA A 41 12.72 -10.20 -8.90
N GLN A 42 11.68 -9.45 -8.58
CA GLN A 42 11.08 -8.47 -9.48
C GLN A 42 12.07 -7.38 -9.87
N LEU A 43 12.83 -6.84 -8.91
CA LEU A 43 13.88 -5.85 -9.18
C LEU A 43 14.97 -6.44 -10.07
N SER A 44 15.47 -7.63 -9.76
CA SER A 44 16.52 -8.30 -10.52
C SER A 44 16.11 -8.51 -11.99
N ALA A 45 14.89 -8.98 -12.23
CA ALA A 45 14.34 -9.13 -13.57
C ALA A 45 14.28 -7.79 -14.31
N ALA A 46 13.79 -6.73 -13.65
CA ALA A 46 13.70 -5.40 -14.25
C ALA A 46 15.08 -4.81 -14.58
N VAL A 47 16.03 -4.90 -13.68
CA VAL A 47 17.43 -4.44 -13.88
C VAL A 47 18.07 -5.14 -15.08
N LYS A 48 17.90 -6.47 -15.18
CA LYS A 48 18.39 -7.26 -16.31
C LYS A 48 17.75 -6.82 -17.63
N THR A 49 16.43 -6.66 -17.67
CA THR A 49 15.69 -6.22 -18.87
C THR A 49 16.08 -4.81 -19.29
N LEU A 50 16.37 -3.91 -18.35
CA LEU A 50 16.83 -2.54 -18.61
C LEU A 50 18.32 -2.45 -18.97
N GLY A 51 19.09 -3.53 -18.82
CA GLY A 51 20.52 -3.57 -19.11
C GLY A 51 21.38 -2.78 -18.13
N TYR A 52 20.96 -2.67 -16.89
CA TYR A 52 21.72 -1.99 -15.83
C TYR A 52 22.77 -2.94 -15.22
N ASP A 53 23.85 -2.36 -14.68
CA ASP A 53 24.93 -3.09 -14.06
C ASP A 53 24.60 -3.56 -12.63
N GLU A 54 25.43 -4.48 -12.12
CA GLU A 54 25.26 -5.06 -10.79
C GLU A 54 25.42 -4.02 -9.66
N GLY A 55 26.25 -3.00 -9.84
CA GLY A 55 26.41 -1.94 -8.83
C GLY A 55 25.10 -1.16 -8.62
N LEU A 56 24.42 -0.80 -9.71
CA LEU A 56 23.12 -0.15 -9.63
C LEU A 56 22.05 -1.10 -9.04
N HIS A 57 22.09 -2.40 -9.42
CA HIS A 57 21.20 -3.40 -8.82
C HIS A 57 21.33 -3.42 -7.30
N GLN A 58 22.55 -3.56 -6.79
CA GLN A 58 22.79 -3.59 -5.34
C GLN A 58 22.32 -2.31 -4.64
N MET A 59 22.55 -1.14 -5.24
CA MET A 59 22.07 0.14 -4.68
C MET A 59 20.54 0.24 -4.65
N LEU A 60 19.85 -0.28 -5.66
CA LEU A 60 18.39 -0.28 -5.72
C LEU A 60 17.74 -1.36 -4.85
N ALA A 61 18.47 -2.42 -4.51
CA ALA A 61 18.01 -3.51 -3.64
C ALA A 61 18.15 -3.17 -2.15
N ALA A 62 19.14 -2.36 -1.79
CA ALA A 62 19.45 -2.06 -0.40
C ALA A 62 18.64 -0.86 0.14
N PRO A 63 17.91 -1.01 1.27
CA PRO A 63 17.31 0.12 1.96
C PRO A 63 18.39 1.12 2.42
N ARG A 64 18.07 2.40 2.34
CA ARG A 64 18.97 3.48 2.76
C ARG A 64 19.08 3.60 4.28
N ARG A 65 17.99 3.32 4.99
CA ARG A 65 17.94 3.33 6.46
C ARG A 65 16.90 2.36 6.97
N GLU A 66 17.22 1.75 8.09
CA GLU A 66 16.33 0.88 8.84
C GLU A 66 16.40 1.26 10.32
N MET A 67 15.27 1.28 10.97
CA MET A 67 15.16 1.53 12.40
C MET A 67 14.22 0.49 13.02
N ALA A 68 14.74 -0.26 13.99
CA ALA A 68 13.96 -1.13 14.85
C ALA A 68 13.87 -0.48 16.24
N VAL A 69 12.68 -0.43 16.81
CA VAL A 69 12.42 0.25 18.07
C VAL A 69 11.66 -0.66 19.05
N SER A 70 11.90 -0.45 20.34
CA SER A 70 11.12 -1.07 21.42
C SER A 70 10.13 -0.07 21.95
N ILE A 71 8.86 -0.51 22.07
CA ILE A 71 7.73 0.31 22.49
C ILE A 71 7.22 -0.24 23.82
N PRO A 72 7.70 0.29 24.98
CA PRO A 72 7.16 -0.09 26.27
C PRO A 72 5.75 0.50 26.41
N LEU A 73 4.78 -0.38 26.59
CA LEU A 73 3.37 -0.08 26.78
C LEU A 73 2.94 -0.40 28.20
N ARG A 74 2.34 0.55 28.88
CA ARG A 74 1.56 0.26 30.07
C ARG A 74 0.12 -0.05 29.67
N ARG A 75 -0.31 -1.28 29.95
CA ARG A 75 -1.67 -1.76 29.67
C ARG A 75 -2.67 -1.10 30.62
N ASP A 76 -3.94 -1.15 30.25
CA ASP A 76 -5.03 -0.60 31.08
C ASP A 76 -5.20 -1.35 32.42
N ASP A 77 -4.80 -2.61 32.50
CA ASP A 77 -4.75 -3.40 33.72
C ASP A 77 -3.52 -3.10 34.61
N GLY A 78 -2.64 -2.20 34.18
CA GLY A 78 -1.44 -1.80 34.89
C GLY A 78 -0.19 -2.66 34.61
N SER A 79 -0.30 -3.74 33.85
CA SER A 79 0.85 -4.54 33.41
C SER A 79 1.70 -3.76 32.38
N THR A 80 2.91 -4.24 32.15
CA THR A 80 3.82 -3.67 31.15
C THR A 80 4.12 -4.71 30.08
N GLU A 81 3.99 -4.29 28.83
CA GLU A 81 4.33 -5.06 27.63
C GLU A 81 5.36 -4.29 26.83
N VAL A 82 6.29 -4.98 26.14
CA VAL A 82 7.26 -4.34 25.24
C VAL A 82 7.01 -4.84 23.83
N LEU A 83 6.59 -3.92 22.96
CA LEU A 83 6.26 -4.20 21.57
C LEU A 83 7.45 -3.88 20.66
N ARG A 84 7.47 -4.51 19.49
CA ARG A 84 8.46 -4.24 18.43
C ARG A 84 7.85 -3.34 17.36
N GLY A 85 8.61 -2.32 16.96
CA GLY A 85 8.26 -1.45 15.85
C GLY A 85 9.42 -1.30 14.87
N TYR A 86 9.09 -1.00 13.61
CA TYR A 86 10.05 -0.83 12.54
C TYR A 86 9.71 0.37 11.67
N ARG A 87 10.75 1.03 11.11
CA ARG A 87 10.63 1.99 10.00
C ARG A 87 11.76 1.74 9.03
N VAL A 88 11.46 1.41 7.79
CA VAL A 88 12.41 1.21 6.70
C VAL A 88 12.22 2.31 5.66
N GLN A 89 13.30 2.98 5.31
CA GLN A 89 13.37 3.99 4.25
C GLN A 89 14.20 3.41 3.12
N HIS A 90 13.51 2.99 2.07
CA HIS A 90 14.15 2.26 0.99
C HIS A 90 14.95 3.18 0.05
N ASN A 91 14.36 4.28 -0.41
CA ASN A 91 14.98 5.14 -1.41
C ASN A 91 14.59 6.61 -1.24
N PHE A 92 15.51 7.53 -1.58
CA PHE A 92 15.32 8.98 -1.54
C PHE A 92 15.67 9.68 -2.85
N SER A 93 16.01 8.95 -3.92
CA SER A 93 16.52 9.53 -5.17
C SER A 93 15.53 10.50 -5.82
N ARG A 94 14.22 10.34 -5.56
CA ARG A 94 13.15 11.17 -6.14
C ARG A 94 12.52 12.16 -5.17
N GLY A 95 12.92 12.16 -3.91
CA GLY A 95 12.38 13.03 -2.86
C GLY A 95 12.24 12.33 -1.51
N PRO A 96 11.51 12.92 -0.57
CA PRO A 96 11.32 12.34 0.75
C PRO A 96 10.67 10.96 0.66
N ALA A 97 11.00 10.08 1.60
CA ALA A 97 10.41 8.76 1.66
C ALA A 97 8.92 8.83 2.02
N LYS A 98 8.12 7.93 1.49
CA LYS A 98 6.66 7.88 1.70
C LYS A 98 6.18 6.46 1.89
N GLY A 99 5.37 6.22 2.92
CA GLY A 99 4.75 4.92 3.10
C GLY A 99 3.94 4.75 4.37
N GLY A 100 3.10 3.73 4.38
CA GLY A 100 2.18 3.43 5.47
C GLY A 100 2.86 2.95 6.76
N VAL A 101 2.11 3.00 7.85
CA VAL A 101 2.41 2.35 9.14
C VAL A 101 1.37 1.26 9.36
N ARG A 102 1.81 0.02 9.51
CA ARG A 102 0.96 -1.17 9.65
C ARG A 102 0.96 -1.66 11.09
N PHE A 103 -0.23 -1.99 11.61
CA PHE A 103 -0.36 -2.72 12.86
C PHE A 103 -0.91 -4.12 12.54
N SER A 104 -0.03 -5.12 12.57
CA SER A 104 -0.35 -6.53 12.29
C SER A 104 0.66 -7.43 12.97
N LEU A 105 0.25 -8.66 13.27
CA LEU A 105 1.15 -9.70 13.78
C LEU A 105 2.19 -10.14 12.73
N ASP A 106 1.91 -9.93 11.45
CA ASP A 106 2.82 -10.28 10.35
C ASP A 106 3.97 -9.27 10.18
N VAL A 107 3.93 -8.13 10.90
CA VAL A 107 4.97 -7.10 10.79
C VAL A 107 6.29 -7.61 11.34
N ASP A 108 7.22 -7.85 10.47
CA ASP A 108 8.63 -8.08 10.75
C ASP A 108 9.52 -7.19 9.86
N LEU A 109 10.82 -7.25 10.05
CA LEU A 109 11.74 -6.37 9.32
C LEU A 109 11.77 -6.67 7.82
N ASP A 110 11.69 -7.95 7.41
CA ASP A 110 11.77 -8.34 6.01
C ASP A 110 10.47 -8.02 5.27
N GLU A 111 9.31 -8.19 5.90
CA GLU A 111 8.05 -7.68 5.35
C GLU A 111 8.11 -6.17 5.14
N VAL A 112 8.59 -5.42 6.13
CA VAL A 112 8.68 -3.96 6.04
C VAL A 112 9.68 -3.51 4.96
N ARG A 113 10.79 -4.24 4.75
CA ARG A 113 11.74 -4.02 3.64
C ARG A 113 11.06 -4.19 2.28
N ALA A 114 10.36 -5.30 2.07
CA ALA A 114 9.63 -5.57 0.85
C ALA A 114 8.61 -4.47 0.54
N LEU A 115 7.80 -4.13 1.52
CA LEU A 115 6.76 -3.12 1.39
C LEU A 115 7.35 -1.71 1.13
N ALA A 116 8.48 -1.36 1.73
CA ALA A 116 9.17 -0.10 1.48
C ALA A 116 9.73 -0.03 0.06
N MET A 117 10.25 -1.15 -0.46
CA MET A 117 10.71 -1.28 -1.84
C MET A 117 9.56 -1.10 -2.83
N TRP A 118 8.44 -1.78 -2.63
CA TRP A 118 7.25 -1.62 -3.48
C TRP A 118 6.69 -0.20 -3.44
N MET A 119 6.76 0.48 -2.29
CA MET A 119 6.39 1.90 -2.21
C MET A 119 7.28 2.79 -3.08
N THR A 120 8.59 2.51 -3.16
CA THR A 120 9.49 3.24 -4.07
C THR A 120 9.03 3.10 -5.52
N TRP A 121 8.73 1.88 -5.96
CA TRP A 121 8.28 1.63 -7.33
C TRP A 121 6.92 2.26 -7.59
N LYS A 122 6.00 2.16 -6.65
CA LYS A 122 4.67 2.75 -6.78
C LYS A 122 4.71 4.28 -6.90
N CYS A 123 5.50 4.96 -6.08
CA CYS A 123 5.69 6.41 -6.15
C CYS A 123 6.35 6.83 -7.48
N ALA A 124 7.35 6.09 -7.93
CA ALA A 124 8.03 6.36 -9.19
C ALA A 124 7.12 6.14 -10.40
N LEU A 125 6.30 5.08 -10.39
CA LEU A 125 5.33 4.81 -11.45
C LEU A 125 4.35 5.95 -11.64
N LEU A 126 3.88 6.53 -10.54
CA LEU A 126 2.92 7.65 -10.53
C LEU A 126 3.55 9.01 -10.81
N ASP A 127 4.86 9.02 -11.00
CA ASP A 127 5.66 10.25 -11.18
C ASP A 127 5.42 11.29 -10.07
N VAL A 128 5.25 10.84 -8.83
CA VAL A 128 5.23 11.71 -7.66
C VAL A 128 6.65 11.86 -7.07
N PRO A 129 7.00 13.02 -6.50
CA PRO A 129 8.34 13.32 -6.03
C PRO A 129 8.62 12.68 -4.66
N TYR A 130 8.49 11.36 -4.59
CA TYR A 130 8.73 10.57 -3.39
C TYR A 130 9.68 9.41 -3.64
N GLY A 131 10.46 9.08 -2.62
CA GLY A 131 11.01 7.77 -2.42
C GLY A 131 10.00 6.82 -1.76
N GLY A 132 10.48 5.70 -1.23
CA GLY A 132 9.63 4.71 -0.57
C GLY A 132 10.06 4.43 0.86
N ALA A 133 9.07 4.30 1.74
CA ALA A 133 9.25 3.85 3.10
C ALA A 133 8.09 2.94 3.52
N LYS A 134 8.30 2.23 4.61
CA LYS A 134 7.26 1.48 5.30
C LYS A 134 7.60 1.39 6.77
N GLY A 135 6.58 1.27 7.61
CA GLY A 135 6.76 1.01 9.02
C GLY A 135 5.63 0.18 9.59
N GLY A 136 5.77 -0.17 10.85
CA GLY A 136 4.72 -0.90 11.55
C GLY A 136 5.10 -1.27 12.97
N VAL A 137 4.12 -1.82 13.66
CA VAL A 137 4.26 -2.41 14.99
C VAL A 137 3.66 -3.81 14.96
N THR A 138 4.38 -4.78 15.52
CA THR A 138 3.96 -6.19 15.56
C THR A 138 2.91 -6.38 16.64
N ILE A 139 1.64 -6.12 16.32
CA ILE A 139 0.48 -6.28 17.21
C ILE A 139 -0.78 -6.68 16.44
N ASP A 140 -1.72 -7.34 17.12
CA ASP A 140 -3.11 -7.40 16.68
C ASP A 140 -3.89 -6.22 17.31
N PRO A 141 -4.23 -5.17 16.55
CA PRO A 141 -4.85 -3.97 17.14
C PRO A 141 -6.19 -4.23 17.82
N ARG A 142 -6.86 -5.36 17.50
CA ARG A 142 -8.12 -5.75 18.13
C ARG A 142 -7.97 -6.17 19.60
N GLN A 143 -6.76 -6.47 20.04
CA GLN A 143 -6.45 -6.87 21.42
C GLN A 143 -6.10 -5.69 22.33
N TYR A 144 -6.18 -4.46 21.79
CA TYR A 144 -5.82 -3.23 22.52
C TYR A 144 -6.99 -2.27 22.56
N SER A 145 -7.15 -1.58 23.69
CA SER A 145 -8.12 -0.48 23.80
C SER A 145 -7.70 0.71 22.93
N LYS A 146 -8.64 1.61 22.63
CA LYS A 146 -8.32 2.85 21.92
C LYS A 146 -7.23 3.66 22.63
N ALA A 147 -7.28 3.71 23.99
CA ALA A 147 -6.28 4.41 24.80
C ALA A 147 -4.90 3.73 24.73
N GLU A 148 -4.85 2.40 24.66
CA GLU A 148 -3.62 1.65 24.46
C GLU A 148 -3.05 1.88 23.06
N LEU A 149 -3.87 1.85 22.01
CA LEU A 149 -3.46 2.15 20.63
C LEU A 149 -2.92 3.58 20.51
N GLU A 150 -3.52 4.55 21.20
CA GLU A 150 -2.98 5.91 21.28
C GLU A 150 -1.59 5.94 21.93
N ARG A 151 -1.39 5.27 23.06
CA ARG A 151 -0.08 5.19 23.72
C ARG A 151 0.98 4.51 22.84
N ILE A 152 0.60 3.41 22.18
CA ILE A 152 1.49 2.71 21.23
C ILE A 152 1.90 3.66 20.10
N THR A 153 0.93 4.31 19.47
CA THR A 153 1.15 5.22 18.33
C THR A 153 2.05 6.40 18.73
N ARG A 154 1.75 7.04 19.84
CA ARG A 154 2.55 8.18 20.33
C ARG A 154 3.97 7.76 20.67
N ARG A 155 4.14 6.63 21.32
CA ARG A 155 5.47 6.11 21.66
C ARG A 155 6.24 5.72 20.39
N TYR A 156 5.64 4.98 19.47
CA TYR A 156 6.24 4.65 18.18
C TYR A 156 6.67 5.92 17.42
N THR A 157 5.81 6.93 17.37
CA THR A 157 6.12 8.21 16.71
C THR A 157 7.33 8.89 17.33
N SER A 158 7.42 8.94 18.66
CA SER A 158 8.56 9.53 19.36
C SER A 158 9.88 8.78 19.08
N GLU A 159 9.82 7.45 18.98
CA GLU A 159 11.01 6.64 18.67
C GLU A 159 11.51 6.85 17.23
N ILE A 160 10.61 6.95 16.26
CA ILE A 160 10.99 7.16 14.84
C ILE A 160 11.15 8.64 14.46
N GLN A 161 10.85 9.57 15.35
CA GLN A 161 10.91 11.01 15.08
C GLN A 161 12.22 11.49 14.47
N PRO A 162 13.41 10.97 14.84
CA PRO A 162 14.67 11.41 14.25
C PRO A 162 14.78 11.17 12.74
N ILE A 163 13.95 10.31 12.17
CA ILE A 163 14.01 9.93 10.76
C ILE A 163 12.75 10.27 9.96
N ILE A 164 11.71 10.84 10.59
CA ILE A 164 10.49 11.27 9.89
C ILE A 164 10.39 12.81 9.83
N GLY A 165 9.59 13.31 8.93
CA GLY A 165 9.32 14.73 8.76
C GLY A 165 8.81 15.08 7.37
N PRO A 166 8.22 16.26 7.18
CA PRO A 166 7.61 16.67 5.89
C PRO A 166 8.57 16.62 4.71
N GLU A 167 9.87 16.80 4.95
CA GLU A 167 10.91 16.82 3.92
C GLU A 167 11.80 15.56 3.94
N VAL A 168 11.54 14.63 4.85
CA VAL A 168 12.40 13.45 5.07
C VAL A 168 11.66 12.16 4.79
N ASP A 169 10.58 11.91 5.54
CA ASP A 169 9.79 10.67 5.45
C ASP A 169 8.39 10.92 6.00
N ILE A 170 7.37 10.67 5.19
CA ILE A 170 5.98 11.01 5.46
C ILE A 170 5.16 9.72 5.66
N PRO A 171 4.86 9.33 6.91
CA PRO A 171 3.96 8.22 7.21
C PRO A 171 2.54 8.44 6.68
N ALA A 172 1.82 7.33 6.48
CA ALA A 172 0.43 7.28 6.07
C ALA A 172 -0.29 6.09 6.74
N PRO A 173 -1.63 5.99 6.67
CA PRO A 173 -2.33 4.81 7.16
C PRO A 173 -2.05 3.58 6.31
N ASP A 174 -2.16 2.40 6.95
CA ASP A 174 -2.12 1.08 6.33
C ASP A 174 -3.01 0.11 7.11
N VAL A 175 -2.85 -1.20 6.94
CA VAL A 175 -3.59 -2.21 7.70
C VAL A 175 -3.45 -1.95 9.20
N GLY A 176 -4.57 -1.98 9.92
CA GLY A 176 -4.62 -1.79 11.37
C GLY A 176 -4.43 -0.35 11.87
N THR A 177 -4.29 0.62 10.97
CA THR A 177 -4.20 2.06 11.28
C THR A 177 -5.17 2.89 10.44
N ASP A 178 -5.51 4.06 10.92
CA ASP A 178 -6.54 4.93 10.34
C ASP A 178 -6.19 6.42 10.46
N GLU A 179 -7.14 7.26 10.13
CA GLU A 179 -7.01 8.72 10.24
C GLU A 179 -6.77 9.20 11.69
N GLN A 180 -7.33 8.49 12.68
CA GLN A 180 -7.10 8.80 14.09
C GLN A 180 -5.66 8.50 14.50
N THR A 181 -5.11 7.40 14.00
CA THR A 181 -3.69 7.05 14.21
C THR A 181 -2.79 8.15 13.64
N MET A 182 -3.11 8.64 12.45
CA MET A 182 -2.36 9.76 11.83
C MET A 182 -2.49 11.07 12.62
N ALA A 183 -3.67 11.34 13.20
CA ALA A 183 -3.86 12.48 14.07
C ALA A 183 -2.95 12.41 15.31
N TRP A 184 -2.85 11.26 15.97
CA TRP A 184 -1.93 11.06 17.09
C TRP A 184 -0.45 11.19 16.70
N MET A 185 -0.07 10.69 15.52
CA MET A 185 1.30 10.84 15.01
C MET A 185 1.66 12.31 14.77
N MET A 186 0.77 13.05 14.08
CA MET A 186 0.96 14.46 13.79
C MET A 186 1.04 15.30 15.08
N ASP A 187 0.15 15.06 16.03
CA ASP A 187 0.13 15.75 17.32
C ASP A 187 1.43 15.50 18.10
N THR A 188 1.83 14.24 18.23
CA THR A 188 3.08 13.86 18.92
C THR A 188 4.31 14.51 18.30
N TYR A 189 4.43 14.45 16.99
CA TYR A 189 5.53 15.10 16.27
C TYR A 189 5.53 16.62 16.50
N SER A 190 4.35 17.25 16.34
CA SER A 190 4.20 18.71 16.48
C SER A 190 4.55 19.22 17.88
N VAL A 191 4.13 18.49 18.92
CA VAL A 191 4.52 18.81 20.31
C VAL A 191 6.02 18.76 20.49
N ASN A 192 6.68 17.74 19.96
CA ASN A 192 8.12 17.56 20.13
C ASN A 192 8.96 18.58 19.36
N VAL A 193 8.50 19.07 18.20
CA VAL A 193 9.19 20.11 17.43
C VAL A 193 8.75 21.55 17.82
N GLY A 194 7.70 21.68 18.66
CA GLY A 194 7.24 22.94 19.20
C GLY A 194 6.32 23.76 18.30
N HIS A 195 5.84 23.21 17.20
CA HIS A 195 4.86 23.85 16.29
C HIS A 195 4.06 22.83 15.51
N THR A 196 2.84 23.20 15.09
CA THR A 196 1.98 22.32 14.29
C THR A 196 2.63 22.05 12.92
N THR A 197 2.83 20.78 12.60
CA THR A 197 3.47 20.31 11.37
C THR A 197 2.50 19.41 10.59
N LEU A 198 1.61 20.02 9.79
CA LEU A 198 0.55 19.33 9.07
C LEU A 198 1.09 18.34 8.02
N GLY A 199 2.22 18.64 7.41
CA GLY A 199 2.83 17.85 6.33
C GLY A 199 3.60 16.62 6.80
N VAL A 200 3.73 16.36 8.13
CA VAL A 200 4.52 15.23 8.63
C VAL A 200 3.90 13.87 8.31
N VAL A 201 2.58 13.78 8.20
CA VAL A 201 1.84 12.58 7.83
C VAL A 201 0.74 12.91 6.82
N THR A 202 0.24 11.90 6.12
CA THR A 202 -0.96 12.01 5.29
C THR A 202 -2.02 10.99 5.70
N GLY A 203 -3.27 11.19 5.25
CA GLY A 203 -4.42 10.38 5.68
C GLY A 203 -5.00 10.85 7.01
N LYS A 204 -4.81 12.14 7.32
CA LYS A 204 -5.41 12.79 8.50
C LYS A 204 -6.90 13.05 8.31
N PRO A 205 -7.66 13.23 9.40
CA PRO A 205 -9.00 13.81 9.33
C PRO A 205 -8.99 15.15 8.56
N VAL A 206 -10.05 15.43 7.80
CA VAL A 206 -10.17 16.69 7.05
C VAL A 206 -10.07 17.91 7.97
N SER A 207 -10.65 17.82 9.19
CA SER A 207 -10.55 18.87 10.22
C SER A 207 -9.11 19.17 10.68
N LEU A 208 -8.18 18.28 10.43
CA LEU A 208 -6.75 18.42 10.77
C LEU A 208 -5.87 18.60 9.52
N GLY A 209 -6.42 19.09 8.42
CA GLY A 209 -5.69 19.32 7.20
C GLY A 209 -5.56 18.10 6.28
N GLY A 210 -6.45 17.12 6.43
CA GLY A 210 -6.63 16.03 5.47
C GLY A 210 -7.20 16.53 4.15
N SER A 211 -6.91 15.84 3.04
CA SER A 211 -7.42 16.19 1.72
C SER A 211 -8.84 15.67 1.50
N LEU A 212 -9.68 16.48 0.91
CA LEU A 212 -10.94 16.02 0.29
C LEU A 212 -10.61 14.94 -0.76
N GLY A 213 -11.56 14.03 -1.02
CA GLY A 213 -11.37 12.96 -2.00
C GLY A 213 -10.53 11.76 -1.53
N ARG A 214 -9.84 11.84 -0.38
CA ARG A 214 -8.95 10.76 0.07
C ARG A 214 -9.71 9.44 0.31
N ALA A 215 -10.93 9.50 0.80
CA ALA A 215 -11.73 8.32 1.12
C ALA A 215 -12.07 7.46 -0.11
N SER A 216 -12.36 8.09 -1.26
CA SER A 216 -12.71 7.43 -2.53
C SER A 216 -11.53 7.34 -3.52
N ALA A 217 -10.36 7.85 -3.17
CA ALA A 217 -9.24 7.99 -4.10
C ALA A 217 -8.80 6.68 -4.76
N THR A 218 -8.80 5.56 -4.01
CA THR A 218 -8.41 4.26 -4.54
C THR A 218 -9.42 3.77 -5.58
N SER A 219 -10.71 3.81 -5.26
CA SER A 219 -11.78 3.44 -6.20
C SER A 219 -11.79 4.32 -7.44
N ALA A 220 -11.63 5.64 -7.26
CA ALA A 220 -11.54 6.58 -8.38
C ALA A 220 -10.34 6.27 -9.28
N GLY A 221 -9.19 5.92 -8.69
CA GLY A 221 -8.02 5.48 -9.44
C GLY A 221 -8.29 4.23 -10.29
N VAL A 222 -8.90 3.20 -9.68
CA VAL A 222 -9.32 1.97 -10.38
C VAL A 222 -10.23 2.30 -11.56
N VAL A 223 -11.25 3.13 -11.36
CA VAL A 223 -12.22 3.47 -12.42
C VAL A 223 -11.58 4.32 -13.52
N HIS A 224 -10.75 5.31 -13.19
CA HIS A 224 -10.08 6.12 -14.22
C HIS A 224 -9.20 5.27 -15.14
N VAL A 225 -8.49 4.30 -14.59
CA VAL A 225 -7.66 3.40 -15.40
C VAL A 225 -8.53 2.38 -16.14
N ALA A 226 -9.60 1.86 -15.52
CA ALA A 226 -10.53 0.96 -16.19
C ALA A 226 -11.18 1.62 -17.42
N LEU A 227 -11.65 2.85 -17.30
CA LEU A 227 -12.21 3.59 -18.42
C LEU A 227 -11.19 3.85 -19.53
N ALA A 228 -9.95 4.21 -19.17
CA ALA A 228 -8.88 4.39 -20.15
C ALA A 228 -8.50 3.06 -20.85
N ALA A 229 -8.55 1.95 -20.14
CA ALA A 229 -8.31 0.62 -20.71
C ALA A 229 -9.47 0.15 -21.61
N LEU A 230 -10.71 0.42 -21.25
CA LEU A 230 -11.88 0.18 -22.11
C LEU A 230 -11.79 0.98 -23.41
N GLU A 231 -11.43 2.26 -23.33
CA GLU A 231 -11.19 3.12 -24.52
C GLU A 231 -10.10 2.50 -25.41
N HIS A 232 -8.99 2.04 -24.83
CA HIS A 232 -7.91 1.35 -25.57
C HIS A 232 -8.41 0.09 -26.28
N LEU A 233 -9.35 -0.65 -25.68
CA LEU A 233 -9.97 -1.84 -26.28
C LEU A 233 -11.10 -1.49 -27.27
N GLY A 234 -11.42 -0.22 -27.46
CA GLY A 234 -12.51 0.25 -28.33
C GLY A 234 -13.89 -0.07 -27.77
N ILE A 235 -14.04 -0.12 -26.43
CA ILE A 235 -15.31 -0.40 -25.76
C ILE A 235 -15.82 0.89 -25.14
N GLU A 236 -16.98 1.36 -25.60
CA GLU A 236 -17.65 2.52 -24.99
C GLU A 236 -18.18 2.19 -23.59
N PRO A 237 -18.01 3.03 -22.58
CA PRO A 237 -18.47 2.78 -21.22
C PRO A 237 -19.95 2.42 -21.15
N SER A 238 -20.81 3.05 -21.93
CA SER A 238 -22.26 2.82 -21.97
C SER A 238 -22.66 1.45 -22.56
N GLN A 239 -21.72 0.74 -23.18
CA GLN A 239 -21.92 -0.60 -23.74
C GLN A 239 -21.18 -1.67 -22.93
N ALA A 240 -20.29 -1.25 -22.03
CA ALA A 240 -19.47 -2.14 -21.24
C ALA A 240 -20.27 -2.78 -20.10
N THR A 241 -19.96 -4.05 -19.86
CA THR A 241 -20.44 -4.81 -18.70
C THR A 241 -19.28 -5.10 -17.73
N ALA A 242 -19.58 -5.07 -16.43
CA ALA A 242 -18.57 -5.29 -15.40
C ALA A 242 -19.04 -6.22 -14.29
N ALA A 243 -18.10 -6.98 -13.72
CA ALA A 243 -18.29 -7.74 -12.48
C ALA A 243 -17.24 -7.29 -11.45
N VAL A 244 -17.65 -7.05 -10.21
CA VAL A 244 -16.79 -6.55 -9.13
C VAL A 244 -16.79 -7.54 -7.97
N GLN A 245 -15.61 -8.12 -7.68
CA GLN A 245 -15.43 -8.99 -6.53
C GLN A 245 -15.03 -8.16 -5.30
N GLY A 246 -15.86 -8.23 -4.27
CA GLY A 246 -15.69 -7.46 -3.05
C GLY A 246 -16.54 -6.17 -3.03
N PHE A 247 -17.25 -5.96 -1.91
CA PHE A 247 -18.05 -4.75 -1.70
C PHE A 247 -17.64 -4.01 -0.43
N GLY A 248 -16.33 -4.05 -0.15
CA GLY A 248 -15.68 -3.20 0.84
C GLY A 248 -15.40 -1.80 0.27
N LYS A 249 -14.57 -1.04 0.95
CA LYS A 249 -14.27 0.37 0.59
C LYS A 249 -13.88 0.56 -0.89
N VAL A 250 -13.03 -0.30 -1.44
CA VAL A 250 -12.58 -0.18 -2.83
C VAL A 250 -13.66 -0.67 -3.79
N GLY A 251 -14.22 -1.86 -3.54
CA GLY A 251 -15.22 -2.44 -4.44
C GLY A 251 -16.51 -1.64 -4.51
N ALA A 252 -17.08 -1.23 -3.37
CA ALA A 252 -18.29 -0.41 -3.33
C ALA A 252 -18.11 0.93 -4.07
N GLY A 253 -17.01 1.66 -3.79
CA GLY A 253 -16.73 2.89 -4.52
C GLY A 253 -16.42 2.67 -6.00
N THR A 254 -15.91 1.50 -6.39
CA THR A 254 -15.73 1.13 -7.80
C THR A 254 -17.07 0.92 -8.49
N VAL A 255 -18.01 0.22 -7.85
CA VAL A 255 -19.39 0.04 -8.38
C VAL A 255 -20.07 1.39 -8.58
N GLU A 256 -20.05 2.25 -7.56
CA GLU A 256 -20.62 3.61 -7.61
C GLU A 256 -20.10 4.40 -8.82
N LEU A 257 -18.79 4.44 -8.98
CA LEU A 257 -18.14 5.25 -10.02
C LEU A 257 -18.25 4.63 -11.42
N LEU A 258 -18.29 3.30 -11.56
CA LEU A 258 -18.55 2.63 -12.83
C LEU A 258 -19.99 2.88 -13.29
N GLU A 259 -20.98 2.77 -12.40
CA GLU A 259 -22.39 3.10 -12.68
C GLU A 259 -22.52 4.56 -13.11
N ALA A 260 -21.90 5.50 -12.39
CA ALA A 260 -21.89 6.93 -12.74
C ALA A 260 -21.23 7.22 -14.09
N ALA A 261 -20.28 6.39 -14.52
CA ALA A 261 -19.65 6.48 -15.84
C ALA A 261 -20.46 5.79 -16.96
N GLY A 262 -21.59 5.17 -16.64
CA GLY A 262 -22.46 4.48 -17.57
C GLY A 262 -22.10 3.01 -17.84
N VAL A 263 -21.13 2.45 -17.14
CA VAL A 263 -20.79 1.02 -17.23
C VAL A 263 -21.83 0.21 -16.49
N LYS A 264 -22.36 -0.84 -17.13
CA LYS A 264 -23.34 -1.75 -16.54
C LYS A 264 -22.65 -2.75 -15.62
N VAL A 265 -22.74 -2.56 -14.30
CA VAL A 265 -22.26 -3.55 -13.33
C VAL A 265 -23.29 -4.63 -13.18
N VAL A 266 -23.00 -5.86 -13.64
CA VAL A 266 -23.96 -6.98 -13.69
C VAL A 266 -23.77 -7.99 -12.56
N ALA A 267 -22.65 -7.98 -11.87
CA ALA A 267 -22.42 -8.85 -10.71
C ALA A 267 -21.54 -8.19 -9.66
N VAL A 268 -21.84 -8.46 -8.39
CA VAL A 268 -21.08 -8.00 -7.24
C VAL A 268 -21.05 -9.10 -6.19
N SER A 269 -19.91 -9.30 -5.52
CA SER A 269 -19.80 -10.22 -4.39
C SER A 269 -19.23 -9.56 -3.15
N ASP A 270 -19.55 -10.15 -2.01
CA ASP A 270 -18.83 -9.94 -0.74
C ASP A 270 -18.41 -11.30 -0.14
N GLN A 271 -17.97 -11.30 1.12
CA GLN A 271 -17.54 -12.52 1.80
C GLN A 271 -18.66 -13.53 2.09
N TYR A 272 -19.93 -13.16 1.89
CA TYR A 272 -21.10 -13.99 2.21
C TYR A 272 -21.80 -14.53 0.96
N GLY A 273 -21.48 -13.99 -0.23
CA GLY A 273 -22.06 -14.45 -1.48
C GLY A 273 -21.99 -13.42 -2.60
N ALA A 274 -22.62 -13.73 -3.71
CA ALA A 274 -22.70 -12.87 -4.87
C ALA A 274 -24.12 -12.69 -5.37
N VAL A 275 -24.38 -11.53 -6.00
CA VAL A 275 -25.64 -11.19 -6.65
C VAL A 275 -25.38 -10.79 -8.09
N ARG A 276 -26.36 -11.08 -8.95
CA ARG A 276 -26.33 -10.80 -10.38
C ARG A 276 -27.65 -10.19 -10.85
N ASP A 277 -27.54 -9.22 -11.76
CA ASP A 277 -28.65 -8.70 -12.57
C ASP A 277 -28.10 -8.30 -13.95
N ASP A 278 -28.57 -8.97 -15.01
CA ASP A 278 -28.10 -8.72 -16.38
C ASP A 278 -28.56 -7.35 -16.93
N GLU A 279 -29.60 -6.75 -16.32
CA GLU A 279 -30.04 -5.40 -16.64
C GLU A 279 -29.21 -4.31 -15.92
N GLY A 280 -28.41 -4.69 -14.95
CA GLY A 280 -27.49 -3.85 -14.19
C GLY A 280 -27.90 -3.69 -12.73
N LEU A 281 -26.91 -3.82 -11.86
CA LEU A 281 -27.04 -3.58 -10.42
C LEU A 281 -26.94 -2.10 -10.13
N HIS A 282 -27.74 -1.62 -9.16
CA HIS A 282 -27.70 -0.25 -8.70
C HIS A 282 -26.96 -0.13 -7.37
N TYR A 283 -25.97 0.76 -7.31
CA TYR A 283 -25.15 1.00 -6.11
C TYR A 283 -26.00 1.27 -4.86
N ASP A 284 -27.01 2.15 -4.95
CA ASP A 284 -27.85 2.49 -3.81
C ASP A 284 -28.61 1.28 -3.23
N ALA A 285 -29.06 0.37 -4.08
CA ALA A 285 -29.74 -0.86 -3.64
C ALA A 285 -28.78 -1.79 -2.91
N LEU A 286 -27.57 -1.98 -3.44
CA LEU A 286 -26.52 -2.78 -2.82
C LEU A 286 -26.07 -2.17 -1.48
N GLN A 287 -25.87 -0.86 -1.44
CA GLN A 287 -25.45 -0.14 -0.24
C GLN A 287 -26.52 -0.19 0.85
N LYS A 288 -27.78 -0.06 0.47
CA LYS A 288 -28.91 -0.22 1.41
C LYS A 288 -28.96 -1.63 1.97
N GLN A 289 -28.83 -2.66 1.12
CA GLN A 289 -28.83 -4.06 1.55
C GLN A 289 -27.66 -4.34 2.51
N LEU A 290 -26.45 -3.85 2.17
CA LEU A 290 -25.28 -3.96 3.05
C LEU A 290 -25.54 -3.31 4.42
N TRP A 291 -26.16 -2.13 4.43
CA TRP A 291 -26.48 -1.42 5.67
C TRP A 291 -27.50 -2.18 6.54
N ASP A 292 -28.53 -2.72 5.90
CA ASP A 292 -29.64 -3.41 6.59
C ASP A 292 -29.24 -4.80 7.11
N THR A 293 -28.34 -5.51 6.41
CA THR A 293 -28.06 -6.93 6.68
C THR A 293 -26.58 -7.26 6.93
N GLY A 294 -25.66 -6.34 6.62
CA GLY A 294 -24.23 -6.58 6.67
C GLY A 294 -23.64 -7.28 5.45
N SER A 295 -24.43 -7.49 4.38
CA SER A 295 -24.01 -8.17 3.16
C SER A 295 -24.80 -7.66 1.95
N VAL A 296 -24.23 -7.77 0.74
CA VAL A 296 -24.94 -7.55 -0.53
C VAL A 296 -25.76 -8.76 -0.96
N LYS A 297 -25.55 -9.90 -0.31
CA LYS A 297 -26.29 -11.12 -0.61
C LYS A 297 -27.79 -10.90 -0.47
N ASP A 298 -28.56 -11.51 -1.35
CA ASP A 298 -30.03 -11.43 -1.36
C ASP A 298 -30.57 -9.99 -1.54
N THR A 299 -29.81 -9.10 -2.23
CA THR A 299 -30.30 -7.77 -2.61
C THR A 299 -31.62 -7.92 -3.40
N PRO A 300 -32.71 -7.24 -3.00
CA PRO A 300 -34.00 -7.36 -3.65
C PRO A 300 -33.93 -7.08 -5.16
N GLY A 301 -34.57 -7.93 -5.95
CA GLY A 301 -34.63 -7.81 -7.42
C GLY A 301 -33.43 -8.43 -8.14
N THR A 302 -32.49 -9.03 -7.43
CA THR A 302 -31.32 -9.69 -8.03
C THR A 302 -31.40 -11.21 -7.92
N ALA A 303 -30.62 -11.91 -8.74
CA ALA A 303 -30.40 -13.36 -8.62
C ALA A 303 -29.15 -13.64 -7.78
N SER A 304 -29.20 -14.63 -6.91
CA SER A 304 -28.02 -15.15 -6.22
C SER A 304 -27.16 -15.96 -7.20
N MET A 305 -25.82 -15.85 -7.03
CA MET A 305 -24.86 -16.66 -7.78
C MET A 305 -23.74 -17.16 -6.88
N ASP A 306 -22.96 -18.13 -7.36
CA ASP A 306 -21.74 -18.55 -6.69
C ASP A 306 -20.68 -17.45 -6.81
N ALA A 307 -20.07 -17.07 -5.68
CA ALA A 307 -19.04 -16.02 -5.66
C ALA A 307 -17.78 -16.40 -6.46
N ASP A 308 -17.46 -17.70 -6.55
CA ASP A 308 -16.31 -18.21 -7.29
C ASP A 308 -16.51 -18.07 -8.82
N GLU A 309 -17.77 -18.11 -9.29
CA GLU A 309 -18.09 -17.94 -10.71
C GLU A 309 -17.99 -16.48 -11.19
N LEU A 310 -17.97 -15.50 -10.27
CA LEU A 310 -17.97 -14.07 -10.61
C LEU A 310 -16.78 -13.69 -11.50
N LEU A 311 -15.58 -14.19 -11.16
CA LEU A 311 -14.36 -13.86 -11.91
C LEU A 311 -14.31 -14.54 -13.30
N GLU A 312 -15.18 -15.52 -13.53
CA GLU A 312 -15.25 -16.30 -14.78
C GLU A 312 -16.40 -15.84 -15.71
N MET A 313 -17.14 -14.80 -15.30
CA MET A 313 -18.28 -14.28 -16.06
C MET A 313 -17.85 -13.76 -17.44
N ASP A 314 -18.77 -13.90 -18.40
CA ASP A 314 -18.64 -13.32 -19.73
C ASP A 314 -19.06 -11.84 -19.69
N VAL A 315 -18.11 -10.99 -19.31
CA VAL A 315 -18.24 -9.54 -19.18
C VAL A 315 -17.02 -8.86 -19.80
N ASP A 316 -17.12 -7.56 -20.07
CA ASP A 316 -15.97 -6.81 -20.62
C ASP A 316 -14.91 -6.58 -19.56
N LEU A 317 -15.31 -6.28 -18.33
CA LEU A 317 -14.44 -5.89 -17.22
C LEU A 317 -14.70 -6.74 -15.98
N VAL A 318 -13.62 -7.29 -15.39
CA VAL A 318 -13.62 -7.86 -14.05
C VAL A 318 -12.71 -7.04 -13.13
N VAL A 319 -13.21 -6.70 -11.95
CA VAL A 319 -12.45 -5.98 -10.92
C VAL A 319 -12.34 -6.84 -9.65
N PRO A 320 -11.23 -7.54 -9.44
CA PRO A 320 -10.94 -8.18 -8.17
C PRO A 320 -10.55 -7.12 -7.13
N ALA A 321 -11.44 -6.84 -6.18
CA ALA A 321 -11.28 -5.78 -5.17
C ALA A 321 -11.46 -6.29 -3.73
N ALA A 322 -11.31 -7.59 -3.50
CA ALA A 322 -11.48 -8.23 -2.19
C ALA A 322 -10.13 -8.54 -1.53
N VAL A 323 -9.51 -9.65 -1.93
CA VAL A 323 -8.30 -10.20 -1.30
C VAL A 323 -7.26 -10.61 -2.35
N GLN A 324 -6.08 -10.96 -1.87
CA GLN A 324 -4.99 -11.46 -2.72
C GLN A 324 -5.27 -12.87 -3.26
N SER A 325 -4.59 -13.24 -4.35
CA SER A 325 -4.55 -14.59 -4.93
C SER A 325 -5.93 -15.21 -5.23
N VAL A 326 -6.84 -14.41 -5.78
CA VAL A 326 -8.18 -14.86 -6.21
C VAL A 326 -8.20 -15.32 -7.67
N LEU A 327 -7.29 -14.80 -8.50
CA LEU A 327 -7.01 -15.31 -9.84
C LEU A 327 -5.76 -16.19 -9.78
N THR A 328 -5.97 -17.48 -10.01
CA THR A 328 -4.96 -18.54 -9.86
C THR A 328 -4.85 -19.33 -11.17
N GLU A 329 -3.86 -20.23 -11.25
CA GLU A 329 -3.71 -21.16 -12.37
C GLU A 329 -4.93 -22.04 -12.58
N GLU A 330 -5.76 -22.26 -11.54
CA GLU A 330 -6.95 -23.09 -11.61
C GLU A 330 -8.12 -22.41 -12.34
N ASN A 331 -8.35 -21.10 -12.05
CA ASN A 331 -9.50 -20.36 -12.60
C ASN A 331 -9.14 -19.44 -13.79
N ALA A 332 -7.90 -19.00 -13.93
CA ALA A 332 -7.47 -18.15 -15.05
C ALA A 332 -7.82 -18.72 -16.45
N PRO A 333 -7.75 -20.06 -16.70
CA PRO A 333 -8.20 -20.61 -17.98
C PRO A 333 -9.68 -20.37 -18.28
N ARG A 334 -10.53 -20.19 -17.27
CA ARG A 334 -11.98 -20.00 -17.40
C ARG A 334 -12.42 -18.54 -17.42
N VAL A 335 -11.52 -17.60 -17.12
CA VAL A 335 -11.79 -16.15 -17.22
C VAL A 335 -12.18 -15.81 -18.66
N ARG A 336 -13.32 -15.17 -18.84
CA ARG A 336 -13.87 -14.78 -20.16
C ARG A 336 -13.85 -13.26 -20.39
N ALA A 337 -13.55 -12.50 -19.35
CA ALA A 337 -13.43 -11.05 -19.44
C ALA A 337 -12.29 -10.65 -20.41
N ARG A 338 -12.47 -9.53 -21.10
CA ARG A 338 -11.45 -8.92 -21.97
C ARG A 338 -10.45 -8.09 -21.18
N LEU A 339 -10.89 -7.57 -20.03
CA LEU A 339 -10.13 -6.68 -19.17
C LEU A 339 -10.25 -7.09 -17.70
N VAL A 340 -9.13 -7.18 -17.01
CA VAL A 340 -9.04 -7.31 -15.56
C VAL A 340 -8.36 -6.06 -15.00
N VAL A 341 -8.95 -5.40 -14.00
CA VAL A 341 -8.37 -4.24 -13.32
C VAL A 341 -8.25 -4.53 -11.83
N GLU A 342 -7.03 -4.62 -11.35
CA GLU A 342 -6.74 -5.09 -10.00
C GLU A 342 -6.99 -4.00 -8.93
N GLY A 343 -8.15 -4.04 -8.29
CA GLY A 343 -8.49 -3.15 -7.17
C GLY A 343 -7.84 -3.55 -5.84
N ALA A 344 -7.73 -4.85 -5.57
CA ALA A 344 -7.01 -5.40 -4.41
C ALA A 344 -5.49 -5.41 -4.66
N ASN A 345 -4.71 -5.69 -3.62
CA ASN A 345 -3.27 -5.92 -3.76
C ASN A 345 -3.00 -7.41 -4.04
N GLY A 346 -2.21 -7.68 -5.08
CA GLY A 346 -1.80 -9.04 -5.45
C GLY A 346 -2.95 -10.01 -5.73
N PRO A 347 -4.05 -9.63 -6.41
CA PRO A 347 -5.19 -10.53 -6.60
C PRO A 347 -4.91 -11.63 -7.61
N THR A 348 -3.90 -11.45 -8.48
CA THR A 348 -3.53 -12.40 -9.54
C THR A 348 -2.18 -13.03 -9.24
N THR A 349 -2.10 -14.35 -9.22
CA THR A 349 -0.83 -15.07 -9.09
C THR A 349 0.02 -14.91 -10.36
N GLY A 350 1.34 -15.08 -10.24
CA GLY A 350 2.23 -14.96 -11.41
C GLY A 350 1.90 -15.93 -12.53
N GLU A 351 1.48 -17.16 -12.19
CA GLU A 351 1.07 -18.16 -13.19
C GLU A 351 -0.27 -17.79 -13.83
N ALA A 352 -1.23 -17.28 -13.06
CA ALA A 352 -2.48 -16.76 -13.63
C ALA A 352 -2.25 -15.58 -14.56
N ASP A 353 -1.35 -14.67 -14.22
CA ASP A 353 -0.99 -13.51 -15.06
C ASP A 353 -0.45 -13.98 -16.44
N ARG A 354 0.41 -15.02 -16.44
CA ARG A 354 0.91 -15.65 -17.68
C ARG A 354 -0.23 -16.28 -18.51
N ILE A 355 -1.11 -17.04 -17.88
CA ILE A 355 -2.25 -17.68 -18.56
C ILE A 355 -3.18 -16.63 -19.17
N LEU A 356 -3.51 -15.57 -18.41
CA LEU A 356 -4.37 -14.47 -18.88
C LEU A 356 -3.73 -13.74 -20.08
N ALA A 357 -2.43 -13.49 -20.03
CA ALA A 357 -1.69 -12.87 -21.13
C ALA A 357 -1.72 -13.75 -22.39
N GLU A 358 -1.52 -15.07 -22.28
CA GLU A 358 -1.62 -16.00 -23.40
C GLU A 358 -3.02 -16.06 -24.03
N LYS A 359 -4.06 -15.84 -23.21
CA LYS A 359 -5.46 -15.72 -23.66
C LYS A 359 -5.79 -14.38 -24.29
N GLY A 360 -4.88 -13.39 -24.24
CA GLY A 360 -5.11 -12.04 -24.73
C GLY A 360 -6.02 -11.20 -23.80
N VAL A 361 -6.16 -11.58 -22.54
CA VAL A 361 -6.83 -10.77 -21.52
C VAL A 361 -5.90 -9.67 -21.08
N LEU A 362 -6.37 -8.41 -21.14
CA LEU A 362 -5.61 -7.26 -20.67
C LEU A 362 -5.70 -7.16 -19.16
N VAL A 363 -4.57 -7.28 -18.46
CA VAL A 363 -4.53 -7.17 -16.98
C VAL A 363 -3.86 -5.86 -16.59
N VAL A 364 -4.61 -4.95 -15.97
CA VAL A 364 -4.07 -3.72 -15.36
C VAL A 364 -3.64 -4.02 -13.94
N PRO A 365 -2.33 -3.98 -13.65
CA PRO A 365 -1.80 -4.41 -12.36
C PRO A 365 -2.15 -3.46 -11.22
N ASP A 366 -2.22 -4.00 -10.03
CA ASP A 366 -2.54 -3.30 -8.77
C ASP A 366 -1.65 -2.10 -8.48
N ILE A 367 -0.35 -2.21 -8.77
CA ILE A 367 0.62 -1.11 -8.58
C ILE A 367 0.19 0.16 -9.34
N LEU A 368 -0.53 0.03 -10.45
CA LEU A 368 -1.12 1.12 -11.22
C LEU A 368 -2.57 1.37 -10.81
N ALA A 369 -3.42 0.34 -10.84
CA ALA A 369 -4.87 0.50 -10.72
C ALA A 369 -5.32 1.09 -9.38
N ASN A 370 -4.80 0.58 -8.25
CA ASN A 370 -5.18 1.03 -6.91
C ASN A 370 -4.33 2.20 -6.37
N ALA A 371 -3.57 2.85 -7.23
CA ALA A 371 -2.60 3.88 -6.87
C ALA A 371 -3.21 5.24 -6.52
N GLY A 372 -4.49 5.45 -6.77
CA GLY A 372 -5.18 6.72 -6.51
C GLY A 372 -5.01 7.24 -5.08
N GLY A 373 -5.00 6.32 -4.11
CA GLY A 373 -4.74 6.65 -2.70
C GLY A 373 -3.38 7.29 -2.46
N VAL A 374 -2.34 6.86 -3.17
CA VAL A 374 -0.98 7.45 -3.07
C VAL A 374 -0.96 8.83 -3.70
N ILE A 375 -1.63 9.02 -4.84
CA ILE A 375 -1.72 10.32 -5.52
C ILE A 375 -2.43 11.35 -4.63
N VAL A 376 -3.58 11.02 -4.04
CA VAL A 376 -4.28 11.97 -3.16
C VAL A 376 -3.51 12.17 -1.85
N SER A 377 -2.76 11.19 -1.36
CA SER A 377 -1.81 11.41 -0.26
C SER A 377 -0.72 12.43 -0.64
N TYR A 378 -0.23 12.41 -1.87
CA TYR A 378 0.69 13.43 -2.38
C TYR A 378 0.00 14.81 -2.41
N PHE A 379 -1.23 14.89 -2.90
CA PHE A 379 -1.98 16.15 -2.89
C PHE A 379 -2.20 16.70 -1.49
N GLU A 380 -2.50 15.84 -0.51
CA GLU A 380 -2.64 16.24 0.89
C GLU A 380 -1.33 16.86 1.43
N TRP A 381 -0.20 16.23 1.14
CA TRP A 381 1.11 16.76 1.55
C TRP A 381 1.42 18.11 0.89
N VAL A 382 1.11 18.28 -0.41
CA VAL A 382 1.26 19.56 -1.12
C VAL A 382 0.40 20.64 -0.47
N GLN A 383 -0.89 20.37 -0.24
CA GLN A 383 -1.84 21.29 0.39
C GLN A 383 -1.39 21.67 1.81
N ALA A 384 -0.95 20.68 2.60
CA ALA A 384 -0.48 20.91 3.96
C ALA A 384 0.78 21.79 4.03
N ASN A 385 1.75 21.58 3.14
CA ASN A 385 2.98 22.37 3.09
C ASN A 385 2.77 23.78 2.52
N GLN A 386 1.75 23.97 1.66
CA GLN A 386 1.37 25.28 1.12
C GLN A 386 0.37 26.02 2.02
N ALA A 387 -0.20 25.35 3.03
CA ALA A 387 -1.29 25.86 3.85
C ALA A 387 -2.47 26.38 3.01
N TYR A 388 -2.77 25.68 1.90
CA TYR A 388 -3.84 26.03 0.97
C TYR A 388 -4.56 24.77 0.49
N TRP A 389 -5.87 24.69 0.73
CA TRP A 389 -6.67 23.50 0.43
C TRP A 389 -7.46 23.66 -0.85
N TRP A 390 -7.46 22.57 -1.64
CA TRP A 390 -8.16 22.48 -2.90
C TRP A 390 -9.61 22.02 -2.69
N SER A 391 -10.48 22.39 -3.62
CA SER A 391 -11.84 21.86 -3.66
C SER A 391 -11.83 20.36 -3.99
N ARG A 392 -12.97 19.71 -3.76
CA ARG A 392 -13.13 18.29 -4.11
C ARG A 392 -12.94 18.08 -5.62
N GLU A 393 -13.51 18.94 -6.43
CA GLU A 393 -13.45 18.91 -7.89
C GLU A 393 -11.99 19.08 -8.39
N GLU A 394 -11.21 19.96 -7.78
CA GLU A 394 -9.79 20.12 -8.11
C GLU A 394 -8.99 18.86 -7.79
N VAL A 395 -9.26 18.21 -6.65
CA VAL A 395 -8.61 16.95 -6.28
C VAL A 395 -8.95 15.84 -7.27
N ASP A 396 -10.24 15.67 -7.60
CA ASP A 396 -10.74 14.61 -8.48
C ASP A 396 -10.22 14.78 -9.91
N GLU A 397 -10.20 15.99 -10.45
CA GLU A 397 -9.67 16.26 -11.80
C GLU A 397 -8.15 16.00 -11.85
N ARG A 398 -7.40 16.46 -10.88
CA ARG A 398 -5.94 16.22 -10.80
C ARG A 398 -5.62 14.74 -10.62
N LEU A 399 -6.43 14.00 -9.84
CA LEU A 399 -6.32 12.57 -9.69
C LEU A 399 -6.50 11.85 -11.04
N LYS A 400 -7.58 12.18 -11.76
CA LYS A 400 -7.85 11.64 -13.10
C LYS A 400 -6.68 11.87 -14.05
N GLN A 401 -6.20 13.11 -14.14
CA GLN A 401 -5.07 13.46 -15.00
C GLN A 401 -3.82 12.63 -14.69
N ARG A 402 -3.48 12.46 -13.41
CA ARG A 402 -2.33 11.66 -12.98
C ARG A 402 -2.49 10.17 -13.28
N MET A 403 -3.67 9.60 -13.00
CA MET A 403 -3.95 8.19 -13.27
C MET A 403 -3.89 7.87 -14.77
N VAL A 404 -4.49 8.71 -15.61
CA VAL A 404 -4.46 8.54 -17.08
C VAL A 404 -3.04 8.73 -17.63
N ALA A 405 -2.27 9.67 -17.09
CA ALA A 405 -0.87 9.84 -17.50
C ALA A 405 -0.01 8.61 -17.14
N ALA A 406 -0.20 8.04 -15.94
CA ALA A 406 0.49 6.81 -15.54
C ALA A 406 0.08 5.62 -16.42
N TRP A 407 -1.21 5.46 -16.72
CA TRP A 407 -1.70 4.45 -17.66
C TRP A 407 -1.02 4.56 -19.02
N LYS A 408 -0.99 5.76 -19.62
CA LYS A 408 -0.36 6.00 -20.93
C LYS A 408 1.13 5.65 -20.92
N ALA A 409 1.85 5.97 -19.86
CA ALA A 409 3.26 5.66 -19.72
C ALA A 409 3.52 4.14 -19.67
N VAL A 410 2.70 3.41 -18.89
CA VAL A 410 2.78 1.95 -18.78
C VAL A 410 2.43 1.29 -20.10
N LEU A 411 1.35 1.73 -20.74
CA LEU A 411 0.92 1.20 -22.03
C LEU A 411 2.01 1.37 -23.09
N ALA A 412 2.58 2.57 -23.21
CA ALA A 412 3.67 2.84 -24.17
C ALA A 412 4.91 1.96 -23.92
N THR A 413 5.25 1.71 -22.66
CA THR A 413 6.33 0.79 -22.30
C THR A 413 6.00 -0.65 -22.69
N SER A 414 4.76 -1.09 -22.39
CA SER A 414 4.26 -2.42 -22.75
C SER A 414 4.33 -2.68 -24.27
N GLU A 415 3.80 -1.75 -25.05
CA GLU A 415 3.79 -1.85 -26.53
C GLU A 415 5.19 -1.82 -27.14
N SER A 416 6.03 -0.87 -26.70
CA SER A 416 7.39 -0.70 -27.25
C SER A 416 8.33 -1.87 -26.92
N ARG A 417 8.17 -2.47 -25.75
CA ARG A 417 8.98 -3.59 -25.28
C ARG A 417 8.33 -4.96 -25.49
N ARG A 418 7.04 -5.00 -25.85
CA ARG A 418 6.24 -6.22 -26.02
C ARG A 418 6.21 -7.09 -24.78
N VAL A 419 5.93 -6.46 -23.64
CA VAL A 419 5.83 -7.09 -22.32
C VAL A 419 4.45 -6.85 -21.72
N SER A 420 4.08 -7.59 -20.68
CA SER A 420 2.81 -7.38 -19.96
C SER A 420 2.75 -5.99 -19.34
N LEU A 421 1.53 -5.48 -19.03
CA LEU A 421 1.39 -4.21 -18.33
C LEU A 421 2.04 -4.25 -16.93
N ARG A 422 2.05 -5.39 -16.27
CA ARG A 422 2.71 -5.58 -14.97
C ARG A 422 4.22 -5.42 -15.07
N GLU A 423 4.83 -6.08 -16.03
CA GLU A 423 6.26 -5.93 -16.31
C GLU A 423 6.58 -4.49 -16.74
N ALA A 424 5.79 -3.92 -17.64
CA ALA A 424 5.95 -2.53 -18.10
C ALA A 424 5.87 -1.53 -16.93
N ALA A 425 4.94 -1.71 -15.99
CA ALA A 425 4.83 -0.86 -14.81
C ALA A 425 6.09 -0.92 -13.94
N THR A 426 6.61 -2.12 -13.71
CA THR A 426 7.86 -2.33 -12.96
C THR A 426 9.06 -1.70 -13.68
N LEU A 427 9.21 -1.94 -14.99
CA LEU A 427 10.29 -1.37 -15.80
C LEU A 427 10.25 0.16 -15.78
N THR A 428 9.07 0.77 -15.97
CA THR A 428 8.88 2.22 -15.93
C THR A 428 9.27 2.80 -14.58
N ALA A 429 8.87 2.16 -13.48
CA ALA A 429 9.18 2.60 -12.14
C ALA A 429 10.69 2.50 -11.84
N VAL A 430 11.29 1.35 -12.08
CA VAL A 430 12.72 1.10 -11.84
C VAL A 430 13.59 2.03 -12.68
N GLN A 431 13.24 2.22 -13.97
CA GLN A 431 13.96 3.14 -14.85
C GLN A 431 13.96 4.58 -14.28
N ARG A 432 12.82 5.09 -13.85
CA ARG A 432 12.71 6.46 -13.28
C ARG A 432 13.55 6.64 -12.02
N VAL A 433 13.59 5.63 -11.14
CA VAL A 433 14.43 5.68 -9.93
C VAL A 433 15.91 5.60 -10.29
N ALA A 434 16.28 4.72 -11.22
CA ALA A 434 17.65 4.57 -11.67
C ALA A 434 18.19 5.85 -12.35
N GLU A 435 17.40 6.50 -13.20
CA GLU A 435 17.74 7.78 -13.81
C GLU A 435 17.94 8.86 -12.76
N ALA A 436 17.03 9.01 -11.82
CA ALA A 436 17.15 9.97 -10.71
C ALA A 436 18.33 9.68 -9.78
N HIS A 437 18.74 8.42 -9.66
CA HIS A 437 19.89 8.03 -8.84
C HIS A 437 21.23 8.37 -9.51
N ARG A 438 21.28 8.34 -10.85
CA ARG A 438 22.51 8.65 -11.64
C ARG A 438 22.78 10.14 -11.82
N THR A 439 21.75 10.98 -11.63
CA THR A 439 21.83 12.45 -11.75
C THR A 439 22.33 13.06 -10.44
#